data_0aecaa69c1bef2672285b91fb11e861b
#
_entry.id   0aecaa69c1bef2672285b91fb11e861b
#
_cell.length_a   1.000
_cell.length_b   1.000
_cell.length_c   1.000
_cell.angle_alpha   90.00
_cell.angle_beta   90.00
_cell.angle_gamma   90.00
#
_symmetry.space_group_name_H-M   'P 1'
#
loop_
_entity.id
_entity.type
_entity.pdbx_description
1 polymer ?
#
loop_
_entity_poly.entity_id
_entity_poly.type
_entity_poly.pdbx_seq_one_letter_code
_entity_poly.pdbx_strand_id
1 'polypeptide(L)'
;RSRYEVANNSYARGITLTLANDVVGTGPRLQMLTPDANANRFVEQEFFAWCESIGLAEKLRTMRLARVGDGEAFALLTSNGVIDTPVQLDLKLIEADQVTSPTLNLDRERYVDGILFDSAGNPVSYDILRSHPGDISVGFDELHDTVPSSAVIHYFRGDRPGQIRGVPDITPALPLFAQLRRFTLAVLAAAETAADFAGILYTDAPANGEADSAEPFEPIELEKRMLLTMPGGWKMAQMRAEQPSTTYAEFKKEILNEIARCLNMPYNVAAGNSSGYNYASGRLDHQTYFKSIRVEQSQLARVVLDRILHDWLRVAVLIEGYLPNSSRTLDACFEHQWFWDGPENVDRAKEANAQKIRLANLKTTMAHEYARQGRDWEAELKQR
;
A
#
# COMPACT_ATOMS: atom_id res chain seq x y z
N ARG A 1 -12.07 3.22 -9.91
CA ARG A 1 -12.78 3.00 -8.63
C ARG A 1 -11.79 2.88 -7.48
N SER A 2 -10.75 2.06 -7.61
CA SER A 2 -9.73 1.83 -6.59
C SER A 2 -8.99 3.12 -6.22
N ARG A 3 -8.48 3.88 -7.21
CA ARG A 3 -7.89 5.21 -7.01
C ARG A 3 -8.83 6.19 -6.30
N TYR A 4 -10.13 6.15 -6.63
CA TYR A 4 -11.13 6.98 -5.97
C TYR A 4 -11.24 6.64 -4.48
N GLU A 5 -11.29 5.36 -4.10
CA GLU A 5 -11.35 4.97 -2.69
C GLU A 5 -10.08 5.40 -1.94
N VAL A 6 -8.89 5.18 -2.50
CA VAL A 6 -7.63 5.61 -1.88
C VAL A 6 -7.55 7.12 -1.72
N ALA A 7 -8.10 7.89 -2.67
CA ALA A 7 -8.09 9.36 -2.61
C ALA A 7 -9.13 9.95 -1.64
N ASN A 8 -10.29 9.29 -1.47
CA ASN A 8 -11.45 9.87 -0.78
C ASN A 8 -11.86 9.15 0.51
N ASN A 9 -11.17 8.07 0.90
CA ASN A 9 -11.45 7.30 2.10
C ASN A 9 -10.22 7.22 2.98
N SER A 10 -10.30 7.74 4.20
CA SER A 10 -9.18 7.79 5.15
C SER A 10 -8.63 6.41 5.52
N TYR A 11 -9.50 5.40 5.65
CA TYR A 11 -9.05 4.02 5.92
C TYR A 11 -8.37 3.39 4.72
N ALA A 12 -8.93 3.55 3.51
CA ALA A 12 -8.27 3.07 2.29
C ALA A 12 -6.90 3.71 2.12
N ARG A 13 -6.79 5.03 2.35
CA ARG A 13 -5.52 5.75 2.32
C ARG A 13 -4.54 5.25 3.36
N GLY A 14 -4.98 5.15 4.63
CA GLY A 14 -4.14 4.72 5.75
C GLY A 14 -3.62 3.29 5.57
N ILE A 15 -4.49 2.36 5.22
CA ILE A 15 -4.13 0.95 4.93
C ILE A 15 -3.09 0.85 3.81
N THR A 16 -3.30 1.61 2.72
CA THR A 16 -2.39 1.61 1.56
C THR A 16 -1.01 2.15 1.92
N LEU A 17 -0.95 3.27 2.65
CA LEU A 17 0.30 3.86 3.12
C LEU A 17 1.05 2.94 4.09
N THR A 18 0.34 2.35 5.06
CA THR A 18 0.93 1.42 6.01
C THR A 18 1.54 0.21 5.29
N LEU A 19 0.81 -0.37 4.34
CA LEU A 19 1.30 -1.51 3.57
C LEU A 19 2.56 -1.17 2.76
N ALA A 20 2.60 0.00 2.11
CA ALA A 20 3.78 0.43 1.35
C ALA A 20 4.99 0.69 2.28
N ASN A 21 4.75 1.27 3.47
CA ASN A 21 5.79 1.50 4.47
C ASN A 21 6.32 0.17 5.06
N ASP A 22 5.44 -0.78 5.33
CA ASP A 22 5.85 -2.08 5.90
C ASP A 22 6.60 -2.96 4.88
N VAL A 23 6.30 -2.83 3.58
CA VAL A 23 7.00 -3.56 2.51
C VAL A 23 8.36 -2.95 2.19
N VAL A 24 8.44 -1.63 2.07
CA VAL A 24 9.64 -0.93 1.59
C VAL A 24 10.45 -0.30 2.74
N GLY A 25 9.78 0.25 3.74
CA GLY A 25 10.42 0.94 4.87
C GLY A 25 11.26 2.13 4.43
N THR A 26 12.46 2.23 5.00
CA THR A 26 13.47 3.25 4.63
C THR A 26 14.23 2.90 3.35
N GLY A 27 13.95 1.74 2.78
CA GLY A 27 14.58 1.22 1.57
C GLY A 27 15.39 -0.06 1.83
N PRO A 28 15.47 -0.94 0.81
CA PRO A 28 16.28 -2.15 0.91
C PRO A 28 17.77 -1.82 0.94
N ARG A 29 18.55 -2.63 1.66
CA ARG A 29 20.00 -2.54 1.71
C ARG A 29 20.63 -3.71 1.01
N LEU A 30 21.60 -3.42 0.15
CA LEU A 30 22.39 -4.40 -0.55
C LEU A 30 23.48 -4.96 0.37
N GLN A 31 23.69 -6.26 0.35
CA GLN A 31 24.89 -6.91 0.83
C GLN A 31 25.44 -7.81 -0.25
N MET A 32 26.67 -7.55 -0.66
CA MET A 32 27.41 -8.40 -1.60
C MET A 32 28.04 -9.59 -0.88
N LEU A 33 28.05 -10.74 -1.54
CA LEU A 33 28.53 -11.99 -0.96
C LEU A 33 29.72 -12.57 -1.73
N THR A 34 30.43 -11.76 -2.53
CA THR A 34 31.60 -12.21 -3.28
C THR A 34 32.79 -12.46 -2.35
N PRO A 35 33.81 -13.22 -2.75
CA PRO A 35 34.99 -13.52 -1.92
C PRO A 35 35.82 -12.26 -1.54
N ASP A 36 35.74 -11.17 -2.31
CA ASP A 36 36.50 -9.94 -2.06
C ASP A 36 35.72 -8.96 -1.19
N ALA A 37 35.98 -8.97 0.12
CA ALA A 37 35.30 -8.11 1.09
C ALA A 37 35.50 -6.60 0.82
N ASN A 38 36.64 -6.19 0.24
CA ASN A 38 36.87 -4.77 -0.06
C ASN A 38 36.06 -4.33 -1.27
N ALA A 39 35.99 -5.17 -2.29
CA ALA A 39 35.15 -4.91 -3.46
C ALA A 39 33.67 -4.88 -3.08
N ASN A 40 33.22 -5.82 -2.24
CA ASN A 40 31.84 -5.86 -1.73
C ASN A 40 31.47 -4.52 -1.07
N ARG A 41 32.29 -4.06 -0.13
CA ARG A 41 32.05 -2.79 0.59
C ARG A 41 32.02 -1.60 -0.36
N PHE A 42 32.91 -1.57 -1.35
CA PHE A 42 32.92 -0.49 -2.34
C PHE A 42 31.63 -0.47 -3.15
N VAL A 43 31.21 -1.61 -3.69
CA VAL A 43 29.95 -1.73 -4.46
C VAL A 43 28.74 -1.34 -3.62
N GLU A 44 28.66 -1.81 -2.38
CA GLU A 44 27.57 -1.49 -1.45
C GLU A 44 27.48 0.02 -1.16
N GLN A 45 28.61 0.67 -0.92
CA GLN A 45 28.65 2.12 -0.66
C GLN A 45 28.26 2.93 -1.89
N GLU A 46 28.80 2.61 -3.06
CA GLU A 46 28.49 3.33 -4.30
C GLU A 46 27.05 3.10 -4.74
N PHE A 47 26.56 1.88 -4.62
CA PHE A 47 25.17 1.57 -4.92
C PHE A 47 24.22 2.30 -3.95
N PHE A 48 24.54 2.36 -2.67
CA PHE A 48 23.75 3.10 -1.68
C PHE A 48 23.73 4.60 -2.00
N ALA A 49 24.88 5.22 -2.29
CA ALA A 49 24.94 6.62 -2.70
C ALA A 49 24.10 6.91 -3.96
N TRP A 50 24.14 6.00 -4.91
CA TRP A 50 23.29 6.08 -6.09
C TRP A 50 21.80 5.94 -5.75
N CYS A 51 21.40 5.00 -4.90
CA CYS A 51 20.02 4.83 -4.44
C CYS A 51 19.47 6.12 -3.80
N GLU A 52 20.27 6.77 -2.97
CA GLU A 52 19.90 8.06 -2.34
C GLU A 52 19.76 9.16 -3.40
N SER A 53 20.67 9.22 -4.38
CA SER A 53 20.66 10.26 -5.42
C SER A 53 19.43 10.21 -6.31
N ILE A 54 18.87 9.02 -6.56
CA ILE A 54 17.66 8.83 -7.37
C ILE A 54 16.37 8.74 -6.55
N GLY A 55 16.46 8.76 -5.21
CA GLY A 55 15.31 8.55 -4.32
C GLY A 55 14.67 7.18 -4.50
N LEU A 56 15.48 6.11 -4.54
CA LEU A 56 14.99 4.76 -4.85
C LEU A 56 13.92 4.29 -3.88
N ALA A 57 14.06 4.56 -2.58
CA ALA A 57 13.10 4.16 -1.55
C ALA A 57 11.71 4.79 -1.80
N GLU A 58 11.66 6.06 -2.18
CA GLU A 58 10.42 6.78 -2.55
C GLU A 58 9.78 6.19 -3.80
N LYS A 59 10.60 5.89 -4.81
CA LYS A 59 10.12 5.27 -6.06
C LYS A 59 9.53 3.88 -5.80
N LEU A 60 10.19 3.06 -4.98
CA LEU A 60 9.69 1.73 -4.59
C LEU A 60 8.37 1.81 -3.80
N ARG A 61 8.25 2.77 -2.84
CA ARG A 61 6.98 3.01 -2.14
C ARG A 61 5.88 3.42 -3.12
N THR A 62 6.18 4.29 -4.07
CA THR A 62 5.23 4.70 -5.12
C THR A 62 4.80 3.51 -5.98
N MET A 63 5.73 2.65 -6.39
CA MET A 63 5.40 1.41 -7.11
C MET A 63 4.49 0.48 -6.28
N ARG A 64 4.75 0.38 -4.97
CA ARG A 64 3.90 -0.43 -4.08
C ARG A 64 2.51 0.17 -3.91
N LEU A 65 2.40 1.50 -3.80
CA LEU A 65 1.12 2.22 -3.79
C LEU A 65 0.33 2.01 -5.08
N ALA A 66 1.00 2.13 -6.24
CA ALA A 66 0.39 1.89 -7.55
C ALA A 66 -0.16 0.46 -7.64
N ARG A 67 0.56 -0.55 -7.14
CA ARG A 67 0.06 -1.92 -7.12
C ARG A 67 -1.22 -2.10 -6.30
N VAL A 68 -1.38 -1.38 -5.18
CA VAL A 68 -2.64 -1.42 -4.41
C VAL A 68 -3.79 -0.79 -5.19
N GLY A 69 -3.53 0.35 -5.82
CA GLY A 69 -4.54 1.17 -6.50
C GLY A 69 -4.84 0.76 -7.93
N ASP A 70 -3.83 0.36 -8.68
CA ASP A 70 -3.89 0.08 -10.13
C ASP A 70 -3.66 -1.40 -10.46
N GLY A 71 -3.10 -2.15 -9.50
CA GLY A 71 -2.77 -3.58 -9.65
C GLY A 71 -1.33 -3.82 -10.06
N GLU A 72 -0.68 -2.85 -10.67
CA GLU A 72 0.65 -2.95 -11.24
C GLU A 72 1.38 -1.60 -11.23
N ALA A 73 2.69 -1.66 -11.44
CA ALA A 73 3.53 -0.50 -11.64
C ALA A 73 4.58 -0.79 -12.70
N PHE A 74 4.92 0.21 -13.48
CA PHE A 74 5.96 0.13 -14.48
C PHE A 74 7.09 1.11 -14.14
N ALA A 75 8.32 0.71 -14.42
CA ALA A 75 9.47 1.60 -14.38
C ALA A 75 10.33 1.40 -15.62
N LEU A 76 10.76 2.51 -16.23
CA LEU A 76 11.73 2.51 -17.31
C LEU A 76 13.11 2.74 -16.73
N LEU A 77 14.06 1.91 -17.15
CA LEU A 77 15.49 2.11 -16.95
C LEU A 77 15.97 3.14 -17.98
N THR A 78 16.35 4.31 -17.51
CA THR A 78 16.75 5.44 -18.36
C THR A 78 18.10 6.00 -17.92
N SER A 79 18.74 6.80 -18.79
CA SER A 79 19.91 7.58 -18.41
C SER A 79 19.48 8.99 -18.02
N ASN A 80 20.03 9.51 -16.91
CA ASN A 80 19.75 10.86 -16.42
C ASN A 80 21.06 11.57 -16.04
N GLY A 81 21.51 12.44 -16.91
CA GLY A 81 22.78 13.19 -16.75
C GLY A 81 22.78 14.24 -15.64
N VAL A 82 21.66 14.44 -14.93
CA VAL A 82 21.58 15.36 -13.78
C VAL A 82 22.01 14.68 -12.49
N ILE A 83 22.04 13.34 -12.47
CA ILE A 83 22.43 12.56 -11.28
C ILE A 83 23.93 12.77 -11.01
N ASP A 84 24.26 13.20 -9.80
CA ASP A 84 25.63 13.47 -9.36
C ASP A 84 26.31 12.18 -8.82
N THR A 85 26.27 11.10 -9.61
CA THR A 85 27.00 9.85 -9.36
C THR A 85 27.58 9.35 -10.67
N PRO A 86 28.69 8.57 -10.66
CA PRO A 86 29.31 8.05 -11.87
C PRO A 86 28.34 7.23 -12.74
N VAL A 87 27.48 6.43 -12.09
CA VAL A 87 26.43 5.68 -12.78
C VAL A 87 25.19 6.55 -12.91
N GLN A 88 24.91 7.01 -14.12
CA GLN A 88 23.77 7.90 -14.44
C GLN A 88 22.50 7.13 -14.82
N LEU A 89 22.33 5.91 -14.30
CA LEU A 89 21.10 5.14 -14.45
C LEU A 89 20.00 5.76 -13.57
N ASP A 90 18.77 5.84 -14.07
CA ASP A 90 17.59 6.30 -13.33
C ASP A 90 16.37 5.42 -13.63
N LEU A 91 15.38 5.48 -12.76
CA LEU A 91 14.07 4.86 -12.92
C LEU A 91 13.02 5.92 -13.16
N LYS A 92 12.42 5.92 -14.33
CA LYS A 92 11.23 6.71 -14.65
C LYS A 92 9.99 5.86 -14.39
N LEU A 93 9.20 6.21 -13.38
CA LEU A 93 7.95 5.51 -13.08
C LEU A 93 6.89 5.87 -14.13
N ILE A 94 6.13 4.86 -14.55
CA ILE A 94 5.07 4.97 -15.55
C ILE A 94 3.78 4.42 -14.95
N GLU A 95 2.68 5.13 -15.15
CA GLU A 95 1.37 4.67 -14.72
C GLU A 95 0.84 3.53 -15.61
N ALA A 96 0.03 2.66 -15.04
CA ALA A 96 -0.57 1.54 -15.76
C ALA A 96 -1.39 1.98 -16.97
N ASP A 97 -2.04 3.15 -16.90
CA ASP A 97 -2.85 3.73 -17.97
C ASP A 97 -2.03 4.14 -19.21
N GLN A 98 -0.72 4.36 -19.03
CA GLN A 98 0.18 4.71 -20.16
C GLN A 98 0.66 3.47 -20.93
N VAL A 99 0.59 2.26 -20.34
CA VAL A 99 0.93 1.02 -21.04
C VAL A 99 -0.35 0.43 -21.62
N THR A 100 -0.59 0.73 -22.89
CA THR A 100 -1.84 0.38 -23.58
C THR A 100 -1.61 0.18 -25.08
N SER A 101 -2.55 -0.51 -25.69
CA SER A 101 -2.55 -0.68 -27.14
C SER A 101 -2.99 0.62 -27.83
N PRO A 102 -2.13 1.31 -28.58
CA PRO A 102 -2.45 2.62 -29.19
C PRO A 102 -3.52 2.51 -30.30
N THR A 103 -3.66 1.34 -30.88
CA THR A 103 -4.68 1.05 -31.89
C THR A 103 -5.27 -0.33 -31.65
N LEU A 104 -6.56 -0.51 -31.98
CA LEU A 104 -7.23 -1.82 -32.04
C LEU A 104 -6.61 -2.66 -33.19
N ASN A 105 -5.33 -3.01 -33.07
CA ASN A 105 -4.65 -3.91 -33.98
C ASN A 105 -5.07 -5.34 -33.64
N LEU A 106 -6.17 -5.77 -34.25
CA LEU A 106 -6.70 -7.13 -34.15
C LEU A 106 -5.79 -8.21 -34.79
N ASP A 107 -4.78 -7.78 -35.54
CA ASP A 107 -3.92 -8.68 -36.34
C ASP A 107 -2.58 -9.07 -35.70
N ARG A 108 -2.26 -8.57 -34.50
CA ARG A 108 -1.05 -9.00 -33.80
C ARG A 108 -1.34 -10.18 -32.89
N GLU A 109 -1.04 -11.38 -33.36
CA GLU A 109 -0.94 -12.54 -32.48
C GLU A 109 -0.03 -12.22 -31.29
N ARG A 110 -0.42 -12.58 -30.06
CA ARG A 110 0.35 -12.41 -28.83
C ARG A 110 0.60 -10.97 -28.38
N TYR A 111 -0.22 -10.05 -28.82
CA TYR A 111 -0.19 -8.66 -28.37
C TYR A 111 -1.42 -8.40 -27.50
N VAL A 112 -1.20 -8.07 -26.23
CA VAL A 112 -2.28 -7.86 -25.26
C VAL A 112 -2.00 -6.63 -24.40
N ASP A 113 -2.93 -5.68 -24.42
CA ASP A 113 -2.91 -4.48 -23.56
C ASP A 113 -1.55 -3.73 -23.56
N GLY A 114 -0.98 -3.49 -24.75
CA GLY A 114 0.28 -2.78 -24.91
C GLY A 114 1.53 -3.63 -24.68
N ILE A 115 1.40 -4.94 -24.53
CA ILE A 115 2.54 -5.85 -24.30
C ILE A 115 2.59 -6.89 -25.43
N LEU A 116 3.73 -6.96 -26.11
CA LEU A 116 4.02 -8.00 -27.09
C LEU A 116 4.74 -9.17 -26.42
N PHE A 117 4.27 -10.40 -26.66
CA PHE A 117 4.83 -11.63 -26.12
C PHE A 117 5.48 -12.51 -27.21
N ASP A 118 6.51 -13.27 -26.84
CA ASP A 118 7.09 -14.31 -27.69
C ASP A 118 6.23 -15.60 -27.68
N SER A 119 6.71 -16.63 -28.37
CA SER A 119 6.03 -17.95 -28.44
C SER A 119 6.02 -18.68 -27.11
N ALA A 120 6.91 -18.34 -26.18
CA ALA A 120 7.01 -18.93 -24.86
C ALA A 120 6.20 -18.16 -23.79
N GLY A 121 5.60 -17.02 -24.18
CA GLY A 121 4.84 -16.16 -23.27
C GLY A 121 5.69 -15.14 -22.49
N ASN A 122 6.94 -14.91 -22.92
CA ASN A 122 7.76 -13.86 -22.30
C ASN A 122 7.45 -12.50 -22.95
N PRO A 123 7.44 -11.39 -22.21
CA PRO A 123 7.29 -10.07 -22.76
C PRO A 123 8.51 -9.69 -23.59
N VAL A 124 8.28 -9.20 -24.81
CA VAL A 124 9.32 -8.75 -25.77
C VAL A 124 9.43 -7.24 -25.77
N SER A 125 8.28 -6.55 -25.84
CA SER A 125 8.23 -5.09 -25.84
C SER A 125 6.95 -4.58 -25.21
N TYR A 126 6.99 -3.31 -24.80
CA TYR A 126 5.87 -2.56 -24.24
C TYR A 126 5.61 -1.32 -25.08
N ASP A 127 4.35 -1.06 -25.43
CA ASP A 127 3.94 0.19 -26.06
C ASP A 127 3.49 1.15 -24.95
N ILE A 128 4.18 2.28 -24.85
CA ILE A 128 4.03 3.26 -23.77
C ILE A 128 3.66 4.59 -24.35
N LEU A 129 2.54 5.15 -23.94
CA LEU A 129 2.11 6.49 -24.31
C LEU A 129 3.10 7.54 -23.76
N ARG A 130 3.48 8.51 -24.58
CA ARG A 130 4.37 9.61 -24.17
C ARG A 130 3.75 10.53 -23.14
N SER A 131 2.42 10.68 -23.22
CA SER A 131 1.63 11.49 -22.29
C SER A 131 0.58 10.62 -21.59
N HIS A 132 0.19 11.01 -20.39
CA HIS A 132 -0.87 10.30 -19.67
C HIS A 132 -2.23 10.52 -20.38
N PRO A 133 -3.07 9.50 -20.60
CA PRO A 133 -4.34 9.64 -21.33
C PRO A 133 -5.36 10.57 -20.65
N GLY A 134 -5.15 10.91 -19.37
CA GLY A 134 -5.93 11.93 -18.65
C GLY A 134 -5.38 13.36 -18.75
N ASP A 135 -4.31 13.59 -19.50
CA ASP A 135 -3.74 14.93 -19.69
C ASP A 135 -4.57 15.70 -20.74
N ILE A 136 -5.11 16.85 -20.34
CA ILE A 136 -6.01 17.68 -21.16
C ILE A 136 -5.30 18.30 -22.36
N SER A 137 -3.97 18.38 -22.32
CA SER A 137 -3.16 19.00 -23.37
C SER A 137 -2.89 18.12 -24.59
N VAL A 138 -3.26 16.83 -24.53
CA VAL A 138 -3.00 15.88 -25.60
C VAL A 138 -4.13 15.95 -26.63
N GLY A 139 -3.82 16.51 -27.79
CA GLY A 139 -4.63 16.29 -28.99
C GLY A 139 -4.66 14.79 -29.33
N PHE A 140 -5.59 14.35 -30.18
CA PHE A 140 -5.87 12.96 -30.56
C PHE A 140 -4.68 12.16 -31.12
N ASP A 141 -3.46 12.66 -31.04
CA ASP A 141 -2.24 11.99 -31.48
C ASP A 141 -1.71 11.14 -30.31
N GLU A 142 -2.15 9.90 -30.25
CA GLU A 142 -1.69 8.88 -29.29
C GLU A 142 -0.25 8.45 -29.64
N LEU A 143 0.70 9.38 -29.50
CA LEU A 143 2.11 9.09 -29.71
C LEU A 143 2.59 8.12 -28.62
N HIS A 144 3.05 6.97 -29.07
CA HIS A 144 3.62 5.94 -28.21
C HIS A 144 5.04 5.61 -28.61
N ASP A 145 5.79 5.09 -27.67
CA ASP A 145 7.12 4.53 -27.89
C ASP A 145 7.05 3.03 -27.63
N THR A 146 7.56 2.22 -28.55
CA THR A 146 7.74 0.78 -28.34
C THR A 146 9.07 0.54 -27.65
N VAL A 147 9.04 0.12 -26.39
CA VAL A 147 10.22 -0.04 -25.54
C VAL A 147 10.50 -1.54 -25.35
N PRO A 148 11.75 -2.01 -25.53
CA PRO A 148 12.08 -3.40 -25.31
C PRO A 148 11.90 -3.80 -23.84
N SER A 149 11.47 -5.03 -23.58
CA SER A 149 11.26 -5.54 -22.21
C SER A 149 12.53 -5.50 -21.35
N SER A 150 13.68 -5.47 -22.01
CA SER A 150 14.97 -5.28 -21.34
C SER A 150 15.12 -3.92 -20.64
N ALA A 151 14.39 -2.90 -21.00
CA ALA A 151 14.42 -1.56 -20.38
C ALA A 151 13.20 -1.30 -19.52
N VAL A 152 12.27 -2.26 -19.35
CA VAL A 152 11.04 -2.10 -18.58
C VAL A 152 11.03 -3.04 -17.39
N ILE A 153 10.74 -2.53 -16.21
CA ILE A 153 10.41 -3.30 -15.02
C ILE A 153 8.89 -3.27 -14.88
N HIS A 154 8.26 -4.44 -14.95
CA HIS A 154 6.83 -4.63 -14.75
C HIS A 154 6.58 -5.34 -13.43
N TYR A 155 6.09 -4.60 -12.42
CA TYR A 155 5.86 -5.07 -11.07
C TYR A 155 4.38 -5.27 -10.80
N PHE A 156 3.93 -6.51 -10.77
CA PHE A 156 2.56 -6.90 -10.43
C PHE A 156 2.51 -8.26 -9.74
N ARG A 157 1.36 -8.63 -9.19
CA ARG A 157 1.12 -9.97 -8.63
C ARG A 157 0.25 -10.78 -9.58
N GLY A 158 0.77 -11.92 -10.01
CA GLY A 158 -0.01 -12.90 -10.76
C GLY A 158 -0.79 -13.79 -9.80
N ASP A 159 -2.11 -13.59 -9.71
CA ASP A 159 -3.01 -14.40 -8.87
C ASP A 159 -3.61 -15.58 -9.65
N ARG A 160 -3.45 -15.61 -10.97
CA ARG A 160 -4.01 -16.64 -11.87
C ARG A 160 -2.97 -17.08 -12.90
N PRO A 161 -2.95 -18.36 -13.30
CA PRO A 161 -2.15 -18.81 -14.44
C PRO A 161 -2.49 -17.99 -15.69
N GLY A 162 -1.46 -17.57 -16.42
CA GLY A 162 -1.63 -16.75 -17.64
C GLY A 162 -2.06 -15.30 -17.43
N GLN A 163 -2.06 -14.81 -16.21
CA GLN A 163 -2.31 -13.38 -15.93
C GLN A 163 -1.09 -12.56 -16.34
N ILE A 164 -1.31 -11.58 -17.20
CA ILE A 164 -0.27 -10.73 -17.80
C ILE A 164 -0.31 -9.28 -17.29
N ARG A 165 -1.42 -8.84 -16.72
CA ARG A 165 -1.60 -7.51 -16.12
C ARG A 165 -2.03 -7.63 -14.66
N GLY A 166 -1.71 -6.64 -13.87
CA GLY A 166 -2.07 -6.58 -12.45
C GLY A 166 -3.54 -6.32 -12.19
N VAL A 167 -4.03 -6.78 -11.03
CA VAL A 167 -5.36 -6.43 -10.49
C VAL A 167 -5.15 -5.70 -9.17
N PRO A 168 -5.79 -4.54 -8.93
CA PRO A 168 -5.61 -3.79 -7.69
C PRO A 168 -5.85 -4.65 -6.45
N ASP A 169 -4.90 -4.63 -5.52
CA ASP A 169 -4.96 -5.46 -4.30
C ASP A 169 -6.24 -5.21 -3.47
N ILE A 170 -6.80 -3.99 -3.51
CA ILE A 170 -8.01 -3.62 -2.78
C ILE A 170 -9.32 -3.89 -3.53
N THR A 171 -9.26 -4.49 -4.71
CA THR A 171 -10.47 -4.77 -5.52
C THR A 171 -11.56 -5.50 -4.73
N PRO A 172 -11.27 -6.56 -3.93
CA PRO A 172 -12.29 -7.26 -3.16
C PRO A 172 -12.93 -6.38 -2.07
N ALA A 173 -12.23 -5.37 -1.58
CA ALA A 173 -12.70 -4.47 -0.53
C ALA A 173 -13.53 -3.28 -1.05
N LEU A 174 -13.56 -3.01 -2.36
CA LEU A 174 -14.28 -1.86 -2.91
C LEU A 174 -15.77 -1.81 -2.54
N PRO A 175 -16.55 -2.92 -2.60
CA PRO A 175 -17.94 -2.92 -2.14
C PRO A 175 -18.06 -2.62 -0.64
N LEU A 176 -17.13 -3.11 0.17
CA LEU A 176 -17.12 -2.91 1.62
C LEU A 176 -16.85 -1.45 2.01
N PHE A 177 -15.94 -0.77 1.33
CA PHE A 177 -15.71 0.67 1.50
C PHE A 177 -16.97 1.47 1.17
N ALA A 178 -17.68 1.10 0.10
CA ALA A 178 -18.93 1.77 -0.27
C ALA A 178 -20.02 1.54 0.79
N GLN A 179 -20.14 0.32 1.33
CA GLN A 179 -21.10 0.00 2.41
C GLN A 179 -20.75 0.76 3.70
N LEU A 180 -19.49 0.79 4.11
CA LEU A 180 -19.03 1.53 5.28
C LEU A 180 -19.39 3.02 5.18
N ARG A 181 -19.16 3.64 4.03
CA ARG A 181 -19.50 5.03 3.77
C ARG A 181 -21.02 5.28 3.87
N ARG A 182 -21.82 4.44 3.20
CA ARG A 182 -23.28 4.53 3.24
C ARG A 182 -23.82 4.39 4.66
N PHE A 183 -23.32 3.43 5.41
CA PHE A 183 -23.73 3.21 6.80
C PHE A 183 -23.35 4.39 7.69
N THR A 184 -22.14 4.94 7.57
CA THR A 184 -21.70 6.11 8.32
C THR A 184 -22.61 7.32 8.04
N LEU A 185 -22.94 7.57 6.77
CA LEU A 185 -23.84 8.66 6.38
C LEU A 185 -25.27 8.44 6.92
N ALA A 186 -25.78 7.21 6.88
CA ALA A 186 -27.11 6.89 7.40
C ALA A 186 -27.20 7.07 8.92
N VAL A 187 -26.15 6.67 9.66
CA VAL A 187 -26.10 6.89 11.12
C VAL A 187 -26.00 8.37 11.46
N LEU A 188 -25.21 9.14 10.71
CA LEU A 188 -25.13 10.59 10.89
C LEU A 188 -26.47 11.27 10.63
N ALA A 189 -27.13 10.96 9.50
CA ALA A 189 -28.43 11.49 9.17
C ALA A 189 -29.51 11.14 10.22
N ALA A 190 -29.48 9.90 10.74
CA ALA A 190 -30.37 9.49 11.81
C ALA A 190 -30.12 10.29 13.11
N ALA A 191 -28.85 10.55 13.43
CA ALA A 191 -28.49 11.35 14.61
C ALA A 191 -28.89 12.83 14.45
N GLU A 192 -28.73 13.41 13.25
CA GLU A 192 -29.18 14.76 12.90
C GLU A 192 -30.70 14.86 13.02
N THR A 193 -31.45 13.94 12.40
CA THR A 193 -32.91 13.88 12.51
C THR A 193 -33.38 13.77 13.96
N ALA A 194 -32.70 12.91 14.75
CA ALA A 194 -33.05 12.79 16.17
C ALA A 194 -32.76 14.04 16.98
N ALA A 195 -31.78 14.85 16.58
CA ALA A 195 -31.46 16.12 17.22
C ALA A 195 -32.46 17.23 16.82
N ASP A 196 -32.99 17.15 15.61
CA ASP A 196 -33.95 18.17 15.09
C ASP A 196 -35.36 17.95 15.62
N PHE A 197 -35.78 16.72 15.96
CA PHE A 197 -37.11 16.43 16.50
C PHE A 197 -37.15 16.52 18.03
N ALA A 198 -37.75 17.57 18.52
CA ALA A 198 -37.95 17.77 19.98
C ALA A 198 -38.98 16.80 20.59
N GLY A 199 -40.04 16.44 19.85
CA GLY A 199 -41.05 15.50 20.31
C GLY A 199 -42.27 15.39 19.36
N ILE A 200 -43.07 14.38 19.61
CA ILE A 200 -44.36 14.19 18.92
C ILE A 200 -45.46 14.28 19.96
N LEU A 201 -46.44 15.10 19.68
CA LEU A 201 -47.68 15.14 20.47
C LEU A 201 -48.61 14.08 19.93
N TYR A 202 -49.13 13.20 20.80
CA TYR A 202 -50.07 12.17 20.42
C TYR A 202 -51.16 12.05 21.51
N THR A 203 -52.31 11.54 21.14
CA THR A 203 -53.41 11.26 22.06
C THR A 203 -53.84 9.81 21.96
N ASP A 204 -54.10 9.17 23.11
CA ASP A 204 -54.71 7.83 23.20
C ASP A 204 -56.25 7.92 23.28
N ALA A 205 -56.83 9.11 23.17
CA ALA A 205 -58.27 9.27 23.22
C ALA A 205 -58.93 8.57 22.00
N PRO A 206 -60.06 7.84 22.23
CA PRO A 206 -60.79 7.23 21.10
C PRO A 206 -61.32 8.33 20.21
N ALA A 207 -61.47 8.07 18.92
CA ALA A 207 -61.81 9.03 17.85
C ALA A 207 -63.13 9.83 18.05
N ASN A 208 -63.90 9.49 19.06
CA ASN A 208 -65.17 10.20 19.43
C ASN A 208 -65.10 10.81 20.84
N GLY A 209 -63.93 10.92 21.48
CA GLY A 209 -63.77 11.63 22.75
C GLY A 209 -63.41 13.09 22.49
N GLU A 210 -63.92 14.01 23.29
CA GLU A 210 -63.59 15.44 23.24
C GLU A 210 -62.09 15.63 23.52
N ALA A 211 -61.27 15.59 22.49
CA ALA A 211 -59.93 16.14 22.52
C ALA A 211 -60.01 17.58 22.08
N ASP A 212 -59.44 18.50 22.86
CA ASP A 212 -59.27 19.89 22.44
C ASP A 212 -58.62 19.93 21.05
N SER A 213 -59.18 20.75 20.16
CA SER A 213 -58.76 20.85 18.77
C SER A 213 -57.33 21.36 18.64
N ALA A 214 -56.40 20.43 18.44
CA ALA A 214 -55.16 20.77 17.78
C ALA A 214 -55.28 20.34 16.32
N GLU A 215 -54.96 21.21 15.39
CA GLU A 215 -54.97 20.85 13.98
C GLU A 215 -53.90 19.77 13.72
N PRO A 216 -54.26 18.65 13.05
CA PRO A 216 -53.31 17.60 12.78
C PRO A 216 -52.17 18.11 11.89
N PHE A 217 -50.93 17.76 12.22
CA PHE A 217 -49.72 18.08 11.45
C PHE A 217 -49.22 19.53 11.49
N GLU A 218 -49.72 20.38 12.40
CA GLU A 218 -49.20 21.72 12.57
C GLU A 218 -47.85 21.65 13.38
N PRO A 219 -46.72 22.15 12.85
CA PRO A 219 -45.47 22.17 13.58
C PRO A 219 -45.55 23.27 14.68
N ILE A 220 -45.25 22.90 15.91
CA ILE A 220 -45.11 23.84 17.03
C ILE A 220 -43.61 24.12 17.19
N GLU A 221 -43.22 25.38 16.97
CA GLU A 221 -41.83 25.79 17.22
C GLU A 221 -41.54 25.83 18.72
N LEU A 222 -40.49 25.06 19.13
CA LEU A 222 -40.04 25.03 20.52
C LEU A 222 -38.80 25.90 20.69
N GLU A 223 -38.95 26.97 21.52
CA GLU A 223 -37.79 27.75 21.93
C GLU A 223 -37.01 27.08 23.07
N LYS A 224 -35.71 27.36 23.14
CA LYS A 224 -34.85 26.84 24.22
C LYS A 224 -35.38 27.27 25.59
N ARG A 225 -35.63 26.31 26.49
CA ARG A 225 -36.16 26.51 27.88
C ARG A 225 -37.62 26.88 27.96
N MET A 226 -38.40 26.61 26.94
CA MET A 226 -39.86 26.86 26.95
C MET A 226 -40.54 25.77 27.78
N LEU A 227 -41.47 26.17 28.66
CA LEU A 227 -42.36 25.27 29.40
C LEU A 227 -43.70 25.23 28.66
N LEU A 228 -44.02 24.05 28.08
CA LEU A 228 -45.27 23.85 27.36
C LEU A 228 -46.32 23.23 28.29
N THR A 229 -47.50 23.87 28.35
CA THR A 229 -48.68 23.22 28.94
C THR A 229 -49.44 22.51 27.85
N MET A 230 -49.75 21.22 28.05
CA MET A 230 -50.47 20.42 27.06
C MET A 230 -51.96 20.39 27.36
N PRO A 231 -52.81 20.41 26.34
CA PRO A 231 -54.26 20.21 26.48
C PRO A 231 -54.56 18.84 27.11
N GLY A 232 -55.69 18.74 27.83
CA GLY A 232 -56.08 17.49 28.48
C GLY A 232 -56.20 16.32 27.48
N GLY A 233 -55.58 15.17 27.84
CA GLY A 233 -55.60 13.96 27.00
C GLY A 233 -54.45 13.85 26.00
N TRP A 234 -53.64 14.89 25.82
CA TRP A 234 -52.45 14.83 24.95
C TRP A 234 -51.19 14.37 25.73
N LYS A 235 -50.37 13.61 25.08
CA LYS A 235 -49.09 13.13 25.60
C LYS A 235 -47.97 13.53 24.63
N MET A 236 -46.83 13.90 25.21
CA MET A 236 -45.63 14.17 24.45
C MET A 236 -44.71 12.95 24.52
N ALA A 237 -44.33 12.39 23.40
CA ALA A 237 -43.26 11.40 23.31
C ALA A 237 -42.08 12.02 22.58
N GLN A 238 -40.94 11.96 23.19
CA GLN A 238 -39.69 12.26 22.53
C GLN A 238 -39.38 11.16 21.52
N MET A 239 -39.19 11.49 20.25
CA MET A 239 -38.69 10.54 19.28
C MET A 239 -37.27 10.15 19.67
N ARG A 240 -37.16 9.05 20.38
CA ARG A 240 -35.86 8.47 20.66
C ARG A 240 -35.43 7.80 19.37
N ALA A 241 -34.31 8.23 18.79
CA ALA A 241 -33.63 7.42 17.80
C ALA A 241 -33.22 6.12 18.50
N GLU A 242 -33.98 5.07 18.28
CA GLU A 242 -33.66 3.71 18.80
C GLU A 242 -32.45 3.08 18.07
N GLN A 243 -31.65 3.89 17.41
CA GLN A 243 -30.40 3.40 16.86
C GLN A 243 -29.36 3.32 17.97
N PRO A 244 -28.99 2.10 18.40
CA PRO A 244 -28.02 1.97 19.45
C PRO A 244 -26.67 2.45 18.95
N SER A 245 -26.10 3.45 19.60
CA SER A 245 -24.75 3.94 19.40
C SER A 245 -23.67 2.83 19.49
N THR A 246 -24.00 1.74 20.18
CA THR A 246 -23.15 0.55 20.35
C THR A 246 -22.95 -0.24 19.05
N THR A 247 -23.99 -0.41 18.23
CA THR A 247 -23.90 -1.18 16.97
C THR A 247 -23.06 -0.50 15.89
N TYR A 248 -22.93 0.83 15.91
CA TYR A 248 -22.09 1.54 14.95
C TYR A 248 -20.62 1.16 15.08
N ALA A 249 -20.10 1.17 16.31
CA ALA A 249 -18.69 0.84 16.56
C ALA A 249 -18.38 -0.62 16.22
N GLU A 250 -19.28 -1.55 16.57
CA GLU A 250 -19.13 -2.97 16.24
C GLU A 250 -19.20 -3.23 14.74
N PHE A 251 -20.19 -2.70 14.06
CA PHE A 251 -20.33 -2.83 12.60
C PHE A 251 -19.12 -2.27 11.85
N LYS A 252 -18.66 -1.07 12.25
CA LYS A 252 -17.47 -0.45 11.67
C LYS A 252 -16.22 -1.30 11.87
N LYS A 253 -16.07 -1.89 13.06
CA LYS A 253 -14.96 -2.79 13.39
C LYS A 253 -14.97 -4.03 12.49
N GLU A 254 -16.11 -4.69 12.36
CA GLU A 254 -16.22 -5.91 11.55
C GLU A 254 -15.99 -5.65 10.05
N ILE A 255 -16.57 -4.57 9.50
CA ILE A 255 -16.31 -4.22 8.10
C ILE A 255 -14.83 -3.86 7.87
N LEU A 256 -14.19 -3.13 8.78
CA LEU A 256 -12.76 -2.82 8.64
C LEU A 256 -11.88 -4.07 8.76
N ASN A 257 -12.27 -5.03 9.59
CA ASN A 257 -11.59 -6.32 9.69
C ASN A 257 -11.70 -7.12 8.38
N GLU A 258 -12.86 -7.13 7.75
CA GLU A 258 -13.09 -7.78 6.46
C GLU A 258 -12.29 -7.07 5.34
N ILE A 259 -12.29 -5.75 5.30
CA ILE A 259 -11.47 -4.95 4.37
C ILE A 259 -9.99 -5.28 4.55
N ALA A 260 -9.49 -5.31 5.79
CA ALA A 260 -8.11 -5.59 6.11
C ALA A 260 -7.68 -7.00 5.67
N ARG A 261 -8.61 -7.95 5.68
CA ARG A 261 -8.35 -9.35 5.32
C ARG A 261 -7.89 -9.51 3.86
N CYS A 262 -8.36 -8.68 2.92
CA CYS A 262 -7.92 -8.77 1.51
C CYS A 262 -6.41 -8.49 1.34
N LEU A 263 -5.78 -7.79 2.29
CA LEU A 263 -4.36 -7.48 2.32
C LEU A 263 -3.58 -8.31 3.36
N ASN A 264 -4.22 -9.33 3.98
CA ASN A 264 -3.68 -10.09 5.11
C ASN A 264 -3.24 -9.20 6.30
N MET A 265 -3.78 -7.99 6.40
CA MET A 265 -3.47 -7.01 7.43
C MET A 265 -4.33 -7.26 8.68
N PRO A 266 -3.78 -7.23 9.90
CA PRO A 266 -4.60 -7.33 11.11
C PRO A 266 -5.41 -6.06 11.33
N TYR A 267 -6.58 -6.21 11.98
CA TYR A 267 -7.50 -5.11 12.23
C TYR A 267 -6.83 -3.91 12.94
N ASN A 268 -6.01 -4.17 13.97
CA ASN A 268 -5.37 -3.10 14.73
C ASN A 268 -4.43 -2.23 13.87
N VAL A 269 -3.75 -2.84 12.90
CA VAL A 269 -2.92 -2.13 11.93
C VAL A 269 -3.78 -1.35 10.94
N ALA A 270 -4.81 -2.00 10.37
CA ALA A 270 -5.70 -1.39 9.39
C ALA A 270 -6.53 -0.22 9.97
N ALA A 271 -6.98 -0.36 11.20
CA ALA A 271 -7.78 0.66 11.90
C ALA A 271 -6.91 1.72 12.62
N GLY A 272 -5.61 1.48 12.79
CA GLY A 272 -4.74 2.30 13.64
C GLY A 272 -5.19 2.28 15.11
N ASN A 273 -5.82 1.19 15.57
CA ASN A 273 -6.40 1.08 16.90
C ASN A 273 -6.12 -0.27 17.52
N SER A 274 -5.28 -0.29 18.55
CA SER A 274 -4.92 -1.50 19.32
C SER A 274 -5.76 -1.69 20.59
N SER A 275 -6.81 -0.89 20.81
CA SER A 275 -7.71 -1.08 21.96
C SER A 275 -8.42 -2.43 21.84
N GLY A 276 -8.44 -3.20 22.92
CA GLY A 276 -9.04 -4.54 22.94
C GLY A 276 -8.12 -5.68 22.44
N TYR A 277 -6.90 -5.39 22.02
CA TYR A 277 -5.89 -6.41 21.73
C TYR A 277 -5.09 -6.77 23.00
N ASN A 278 -4.89 -8.07 23.20
CA ASN A 278 -3.89 -8.53 24.16
C ASN A 278 -2.59 -8.89 23.46
N TYR A 279 -1.49 -8.94 24.19
CA TYR A 279 -0.17 -9.18 23.64
C TYR A 279 -0.06 -10.51 22.86
N ALA A 280 -0.72 -11.56 23.33
CA ALA A 280 -0.62 -12.89 22.72
C ALA A 280 -1.38 -12.97 21.38
N SER A 281 -2.63 -12.49 21.33
CA SER A 281 -3.42 -12.48 20.09
C SER A 281 -2.82 -11.55 19.06
N GLY A 282 -2.45 -10.33 19.47
CA GLY A 282 -1.80 -9.37 18.58
C GLY A 282 -0.51 -9.93 17.95
N ARG A 283 0.30 -10.66 18.74
CA ARG A 283 1.52 -11.27 18.22
C ARG A 283 1.26 -12.34 17.14
N LEU A 284 0.22 -13.15 17.30
CA LEU A 284 -0.15 -14.16 16.28
C LEU A 284 -0.58 -13.52 14.97
N ASP A 285 -1.43 -12.49 15.06
CA ASP A 285 -1.91 -11.76 13.90
C ASP A 285 -0.76 -11.07 13.16
N HIS A 286 0.12 -10.40 13.88
CA HIS A 286 1.32 -9.76 13.33
C HIS A 286 2.29 -10.77 12.72
N GLN A 287 2.46 -11.98 13.27
CA GLN A 287 3.30 -13.01 12.64
C GLN A 287 2.78 -13.43 11.26
N THR A 288 1.47 -13.57 11.13
CA THR A 288 0.82 -13.88 9.84
C THR A 288 1.02 -12.74 8.85
N TYR A 289 0.81 -11.50 9.29
CA TYR A 289 0.99 -10.30 8.48
C TYR A 289 2.44 -10.15 7.99
N PHE A 290 3.42 -10.20 8.89
CA PHE A 290 4.84 -10.07 8.50
C PHE A 290 5.35 -11.24 7.65
N LYS A 291 4.69 -12.41 7.70
CA LYS A 291 4.97 -13.47 6.74
C LYS A 291 4.59 -13.06 5.33
N SER A 292 3.42 -12.43 5.14
CA SER A 292 3.01 -11.91 3.82
C SER A 292 3.90 -10.76 3.35
N ILE A 293 4.30 -9.85 4.23
CA ILE A 293 5.27 -8.78 3.91
C ILE A 293 6.59 -9.36 3.40
N ARG A 294 7.14 -10.37 4.05
CA ARG A 294 8.40 -11.02 3.60
C ARG A 294 8.27 -11.68 2.24
N VAL A 295 7.11 -12.28 1.93
CA VAL A 295 6.85 -12.84 0.60
C VAL A 295 6.83 -11.72 -0.45
N GLU A 296 6.21 -10.59 -0.16
CA GLU A 296 6.20 -9.43 -1.05
C GLU A 296 7.60 -8.81 -1.21
N GLN A 297 8.36 -8.67 -0.15
CA GLN A 297 9.75 -8.21 -0.18
C GLN A 297 10.61 -9.10 -1.07
N SER A 298 10.46 -10.42 -0.96
CA SER A 298 11.16 -11.38 -1.83
C SER A 298 10.76 -11.23 -3.30
N GLN A 299 9.49 -10.97 -3.59
CA GLN A 299 9.02 -10.70 -4.95
C GLN A 299 9.59 -9.38 -5.48
N LEU A 300 9.55 -8.31 -4.67
CA LEU A 300 10.08 -7.00 -5.02
C LEU A 300 11.59 -7.06 -5.26
N ALA A 301 12.33 -7.80 -4.42
CA ALA A 301 13.76 -8.05 -4.62
C ALA A 301 14.02 -8.66 -6.00
N ARG A 302 13.42 -9.80 -6.28
CA ARG A 302 13.65 -10.54 -7.52
C ARG A 302 13.21 -9.80 -8.78
N VAL A 303 12.03 -9.14 -8.76
CA VAL A 303 11.45 -8.54 -9.97
C VAL A 303 12.01 -7.15 -10.23
N VAL A 304 12.32 -6.40 -9.17
CA VAL A 304 12.70 -4.99 -9.27
C VAL A 304 14.17 -4.78 -8.92
N LEU A 305 14.59 -5.17 -7.71
CA LEU A 305 15.92 -4.81 -7.21
C LEU A 305 17.05 -5.56 -7.91
N ASP A 306 16.92 -6.87 -8.13
CA ASP A 306 17.93 -7.67 -8.84
C ASP A 306 18.12 -7.15 -10.25
N ARG A 307 17.05 -6.70 -10.88
CA ARG A 307 17.08 -6.08 -12.20
C ARG A 307 17.82 -4.74 -12.19
N ILE A 308 17.50 -3.89 -11.20
CA ILE A 308 18.16 -2.60 -11.03
C ILE A 308 19.64 -2.79 -10.74
N LEU A 309 20.01 -3.68 -9.82
CA LEU A 309 21.40 -3.98 -9.48
C LEU A 309 22.18 -4.49 -10.69
N HIS A 310 21.60 -5.41 -11.46
CA HIS A 310 22.23 -5.95 -12.67
C HIS A 310 22.52 -4.83 -13.69
N ASP A 311 21.56 -3.95 -13.95
CA ASP A 311 21.75 -2.89 -14.93
C ASP A 311 22.66 -1.77 -14.39
N TRP A 312 22.64 -1.48 -13.08
CA TRP A 312 23.59 -0.58 -12.43
C TRP A 312 25.03 -1.12 -12.54
N LEU A 313 25.27 -2.39 -12.23
CA LEU A 313 26.58 -3.03 -12.38
C LEU A 313 27.05 -3.04 -13.84
N ARG A 314 26.13 -3.30 -14.79
CA ARG A 314 26.45 -3.23 -16.23
C ARG A 314 27.00 -1.86 -16.63
N VAL A 315 26.40 -0.78 -16.16
CA VAL A 315 26.88 0.57 -16.43
C VAL A 315 28.18 0.84 -15.68
N ALA A 316 28.27 0.44 -14.41
CA ALA A 316 29.43 0.65 -13.57
C ALA A 316 30.71 -0.02 -14.11
N VAL A 317 30.59 -1.24 -14.66
CA VAL A 317 31.70 -1.96 -15.30
C VAL A 317 32.27 -1.24 -16.53
N LEU A 318 31.44 -0.51 -17.26
CA LEU A 318 31.86 0.25 -18.45
C LEU A 318 32.62 1.54 -18.10
N ILE A 319 32.56 1.99 -16.86
CA ILE A 319 33.28 3.20 -16.42
C ILE A 319 34.71 2.79 -16.04
N GLU A 320 35.68 3.31 -16.78
CA GLU A 320 37.08 2.96 -16.59
C GLU A 320 37.59 3.36 -15.20
N GLY A 321 38.16 2.38 -14.48
CA GLY A 321 38.74 2.60 -13.13
C GLY A 321 37.73 2.79 -11.99
N TYR A 322 36.42 2.69 -12.25
CA TYR A 322 35.40 2.89 -11.22
C TYR A 322 35.27 1.66 -10.30
N LEU A 323 35.05 0.46 -10.86
CA LEU A 323 34.96 -0.73 -10.04
C LEU A 323 36.35 -1.36 -9.77
N PRO A 324 36.56 -1.98 -8.58
CA PRO A 324 37.74 -2.79 -8.31
C PRO A 324 37.94 -3.91 -9.35
N ASN A 325 39.19 -4.30 -9.59
CA ASN A 325 39.51 -5.28 -10.62
C ASN A 325 38.83 -6.64 -10.44
N SER A 326 38.58 -7.05 -9.19
CA SER A 326 37.84 -8.26 -8.82
C SER A 326 36.35 -8.22 -9.18
N SER A 327 35.81 -7.04 -9.43
CA SER A 327 34.38 -6.80 -9.72
C SER A 327 34.10 -6.43 -11.17
N ARG A 328 35.05 -6.65 -12.08
CA ARG A 328 34.93 -6.25 -13.51
C ARG A 328 34.15 -7.23 -14.37
N THR A 329 33.76 -8.38 -13.86
CA THR A 329 32.89 -9.31 -14.59
C THR A 329 31.56 -9.45 -13.88
N LEU A 330 30.46 -9.26 -14.61
CA LEU A 330 29.10 -9.33 -14.08
C LEU A 330 28.80 -10.63 -13.35
N ASP A 331 29.27 -11.77 -13.87
CA ASP A 331 29.03 -13.09 -13.29
C ASP A 331 29.74 -13.28 -11.94
N ALA A 332 30.86 -12.60 -11.71
CA ALA A 332 31.61 -12.68 -10.46
C ALA A 332 31.09 -11.71 -9.38
N CYS A 333 30.22 -10.74 -9.76
CA CYS A 333 29.76 -9.65 -8.87
C CYS A 333 28.33 -9.80 -8.44
N PHE A 334 27.61 -10.85 -8.84
CA PHE A 334 26.16 -10.89 -8.67
C PHE A 334 25.68 -11.69 -7.45
N GLU A 335 26.61 -12.32 -6.69
CA GLU A 335 26.24 -12.96 -5.44
C GLU A 335 25.94 -11.89 -4.36
N HIS A 336 24.65 -11.76 -4.03
CA HIS A 336 24.16 -10.74 -3.11
C HIS A 336 22.92 -11.19 -2.34
N GLN A 337 22.56 -10.41 -1.34
CA GLN A 337 21.27 -10.51 -0.65
C GLN A 337 20.75 -9.13 -0.28
N TRP A 338 19.41 -9.03 -0.12
CA TRP A 338 18.74 -7.81 0.28
C TRP A 338 18.30 -7.88 1.73
N PHE A 339 18.51 -6.80 2.45
CA PHE A 339 17.99 -6.60 3.79
C PHE A 339 16.94 -5.52 3.80
N TRP A 340 15.96 -5.71 4.66
CA TRP A 340 14.82 -4.82 4.84
C TRP A 340 14.73 -4.41 6.28
N ASP A 341 14.08 -3.27 6.56
CA ASP A 341 13.78 -2.86 7.92
C ASP A 341 13.05 -3.99 8.65
N GLY A 342 13.56 -4.38 9.79
CA GLY A 342 12.94 -5.41 10.63
C GLY A 342 11.74 -4.84 11.38
N PRO A 343 10.74 -5.68 11.72
CA PRO A 343 9.66 -5.25 12.59
C PRO A 343 10.22 -4.84 13.95
N GLU A 344 9.84 -3.68 14.45
CA GLU A 344 10.19 -3.26 15.80
C GLU A 344 9.55 -4.15 16.85
N ASN A 345 10.34 -4.61 17.81
CA ASN A 345 9.84 -5.42 18.92
C ASN A 345 9.34 -4.51 20.04
N VAL A 346 8.11 -4.76 20.49
CA VAL A 346 7.47 -4.04 21.60
C VAL A 346 8.23 -4.24 22.92
N ASP A 347 8.81 -5.42 23.13
CA ASP A 347 9.60 -5.76 24.33
C ASP A 347 11.09 -5.97 23.96
N ARG A 348 11.83 -4.87 23.96
CA ARG A 348 13.26 -4.85 23.62
C ARG A 348 14.10 -5.75 24.54
N ALA A 349 13.73 -5.88 25.81
CA ALA A 349 14.49 -6.70 26.78
C ALA A 349 14.34 -8.20 26.47
N LYS A 350 13.13 -8.65 26.17
CA LYS A 350 12.89 -10.05 25.77
C LYS A 350 13.56 -10.38 24.44
N GLU A 351 13.54 -9.48 23.49
CA GLU A 351 14.21 -9.69 22.21
C GLU A 351 15.73 -9.76 22.36
N ALA A 352 16.35 -8.87 23.14
CA ALA A 352 17.77 -8.92 23.42
C ALA A 352 18.19 -10.25 24.11
N ASN A 353 17.39 -10.76 25.02
CA ASN A 353 17.62 -12.07 25.62
C ASN A 353 17.45 -13.22 24.62
N ALA A 354 16.44 -13.17 23.78
CA ALA A 354 16.23 -14.16 22.74
C ALA A 354 17.38 -14.16 21.72
N GLN A 355 17.88 -12.97 21.33
CA GLN A 355 19.04 -12.81 20.46
C GLN A 355 20.31 -13.42 21.11
N LYS A 356 20.58 -13.11 22.38
CA LYS A 356 21.68 -13.68 23.12
C LYS A 356 21.63 -15.22 23.14
N ILE A 357 20.46 -15.79 23.38
CA ILE A 357 20.24 -17.24 23.42
C ILE A 357 20.43 -17.86 22.03
N ARG A 358 19.94 -17.22 20.97
CA ARG A 358 20.11 -17.71 19.59
C ARG A 358 21.58 -17.74 19.17
N LEU A 359 22.33 -16.66 19.48
CA LEU A 359 23.76 -16.58 19.21
C LEU A 359 24.56 -17.59 20.03
N ALA A 360 24.29 -17.74 21.33
CA ALA A 360 24.94 -18.70 22.19
C ALA A 360 24.72 -20.17 21.74
N ASN A 361 23.54 -20.46 21.22
CA ASN A 361 23.18 -21.80 20.72
C ASN A 361 23.58 -22.05 19.25
N LEU A 362 24.35 -21.14 18.64
CA LEU A 362 24.78 -21.20 17.22
C LEU A 362 23.61 -21.37 16.23
N LYS A 363 22.40 -20.94 16.60
CA LYS A 363 21.21 -20.98 15.74
C LYS A 363 21.16 -19.82 14.73
N THR A 364 22.02 -18.81 14.92
CA THR A 364 22.10 -17.62 14.08
C THR A 364 23.53 -17.07 14.13
N THR A 365 23.87 -16.23 13.17
CA THR A 365 25.15 -15.49 13.14
C THR A 365 24.92 -14.03 13.52
N MET A 366 26.01 -13.33 13.92
CA MET A 366 25.98 -11.87 14.17
C MET A 366 25.44 -11.13 12.93
N ALA A 367 25.98 -11.45 11.76
CA ALA A 367 25.55 -10.87 10.49
C ALA A 367 24.03 -11.03 10.29
N HIS A 368 23.48 -12.22 10.53
CA HIS A 368 22.06 -12.49 10.37
C HIS A 368 21.19 -11.72 11.40
N GLU A 369 21.62 -11.61 12.66
CA GLU A 369 20.85 -10.87 13.68
C GLU A 369 20.85 -9.35 13.44
N TYR A 370 21.97 -8.78 12.97
CA TYR A 370 22.02 -7.37 12.56
C TYR A 370 21.21 -7.11 11.29
N ALA A 371 21.29 -8.01 10.32
CA ALA A 371 20.53 -7.97 9.09
C ALA A 371 19.01 -7.98 9.33
N ARG A 372 18.53 -8.76 10.30
CA ARG A 372 17.11 -8.75 10.72
C ARG A 372 16.64 -7.41 11.26
N GLN A 373 17.56 -6.54 11.67
CA GLN A 373 17.30 -5.18 12.14
C GLN A 373 17.57 -4.13 11.04
N GLY A 374 17.87 -4.55 9.82
CA GLY A 374 18.24 -3.65 8.73
C GLY A 374 19.61 -2.99 8.93
N ARG A 375 20.52 -3.60 9.71
CA ARG A 375 21.84 -3.02 10.05
C ARG A 375 22.97 -3.89 9.51
N ASP A 376 24.04 -3.24 9.08
CA ASP A 376 25.30 -3.91 8.75
C ASP A 376 26.10 -4.15 10.03
N TRP A 377 26.37 -5.42 10.33
CA TRP A 377 27.10 -5.83 11.53
C TRP A 377 28.56 -5.34 11.57
N GLU A 378 29.23 -5.26 10.41
CA GLU A 378 30.62 -4.76 10.36
C GLU A 378 30.70 -3.24 10.64
N ALA A 379 29.76 -2.47 10.06
CA ALA A 379 29.68 -1.03 10.31
C ALA A 379 29.38 -0.73 11.78
N GLU A 380 28.46 -1.45 12.39
CA GLU A 380 28.08 -1.29 13.80
C GLU A 380 29.22 -1.70 14.76
N LEU A 381 29.97 -2.75 14.46
CA LEU A 381 31.10 -3.15 15.26
C LEU A 381 32.29 -2.20 15.17
N LYS A 382 32.47 -1.50 14.04
CA LYS A 382 33.53 -0.46 13.90
C LYS A 382 33.23 0.82 14.66
N GLN A 383 31.95 1.09 14.97
CA GLN A 383 31.55 2.27 15.76
C GLN A 383 31.74 2.05 17.26
N ARG A 384 32.04 0.85 17.73
CA ARG A 384 32.37 0.51 19.12
C ARG A 384 33.88 0.62 19.40
#